data_daed80693f9ec0f3f383b83a04db7b21
#
_entry.id   daed80693f9ec0f3f383b83a04db7b21
#
_cell.length_a   1.000
_cell.length_b   1.000
_cell.length_c   1.000
_cell.angle_alpha   90.00
_cell.angle_beta   90.00
_cell.angle_gamma   90.00
#
_symmetry.space_group_name_H-M   'P 1'
#
loop_
_entity.id
_entity.type
_entity.pdbx_description
1 polymer ?
#
loop_
_entity_poly.entity_id
_entity_poly.type
_entity_poly.pdbx_seq_one_letter_code
_entity_poly.pdbx_strand_id
1 'polypeptide(L)'
;MSVNGVSTQASDTATTTDSGIAPNDNSAAGMTNLFMKLLVAQIQNQDPLNPTDGTEYVGQLAQLTQVQSMENMTVGMQNIGVLMDNLQTLSTGNLVGQKVMVQTDTLQTDGSTSVDGRLTLEHAANTVTVILKDESGKETKVELGKQEAGEVNFTVDPKALGLKEGKYTMTVVTDTDEQKVPIEVSGVVNNVRIPVDGSAIVLNIPGIGDVPYLQITQFGQTQSNTNTSKKLMS
;
A
#
# COMPACT_ATOMS: atom_id res chain seq x y z
N MET A 1 -11.34 -65.49 -0.39
CA MET A 1 -10.80 -65.79 -1.74
C MET A 1 -9.96 -64.64 -2.21
N SER A 2 -8.70 -64.98 -2.42
CA SER A 2 -7.64 -64.38 -3.21
C SER A 2 -7.17 -62.96 -2.88
N VAL A 3 -6.08 -62.96 -2.18
CA VAL A 3 -5.03 -61.95 -2.12
C VAL A 3 -4.21 -61.97 -3.43
N ASN A 4 -3.87 -60.79 -3.94
CA ASN A 4 -2.74 -60.58 -4.86
C ASN A 4 -2.37 -59.08 -4.73
N GLY A 5 -1.17 -58.63 -4.53
CA GLY A 5 0.18 -59.15 -4.70
C GLY A 5 1.00 -57.86 -4.75
N VAL A 6 1.78 -57.61 -3.69
CA VAL A 6 2.69 -56.48 -3.60
C VAL A 6 3.85 -56.72 -4.56
N SER A 7 4.00 -55.87 -5.58
CA SER A 7 5.17 -55.86 -6.46
C SER A 7 6.15 -54.79 -5.96
N THR A 8 7.19 -55.23 -5.30
CA THR A 8 8.37 -54.44 -4.98
C THR A 8 9.19 -54.26 -6.26
N GLN A 9 9.21 -53.05 -6.80
CA GLN A 9 10.09 -52.68 -7.90
C GLN A 9 11.37 -52.08 -7.32
N ALA A 10 12.45 -52.76 -7.57
CA ALA A 10 13.79 -52.40 -7.17
C ALA A 10 14.19 -51.07 -7.83
N SER A 11 14.78 -50.16 -7.03
CA SER A 11 15.43 -48.97 -7.52
C SER A 11 16.73 -49.34 -8.24
N ASP A 12 16.74 -49.24 -9.54
CA ASP A 12 17.98 -49.19 -10.32
C ASP A 12 18.67 -47.85 -10.07
N THR A 13 19.78 -47.92 -9.36
CA THR A 13 20.74 -46.82 -9.24
C THR A 13 21.44 -46.67 -10.57
N ALA A 14 20.92 -45.81 -11.43
CA ALA A 14 21.62 -45.39 -12.63
C ALA A 14 22.78 -44.46 -12.21
N THR A 15 23.98 -45.03 -12.25
CA THR A 15 25.24 -44.27 -12.22
C THR A 15 25.31 -43.42 -13.48
N THR A 16 24.93 -42.16 -13.39
CA THR A 16 25.19 -41.18 -14.44
C THR A 16 26.66 -40.86 -14.45
N THR A 17 27.37 -41.42 -15.42
CA THR A 17 28.69 -40.95 -15.84
C THR A 17 28.57 -39.46 -16.19
N ASP A 18 29.27 -38.66 -15.41
CA ASP A 18 29.55 -37.26 -15.64
C ASP A 18 30.24 -37.06 -17.00
N SER A 19 29.43 -36.85 -18.02
CA SER A 19 29.92 -36.28 -19.28
C SER A 19 29.90 -34.79 -19.14
N GLY A 20 31.03 -34.23 -18.73
CA GLY A 20 31.29 -32.81 -18.44
C GLY A 20 31.03 -31.86 -19.62
N ILE A 21 29.78 -31.67 -19.95
CA ILE A 21 29.31 -30.48 -20.67
C ILE A 21 28.37 -29.80 -19.67
N ALA A 22 28.94 -28.93 -18.83
CA ALA A 22 28.14 -28.02 -18.04
C ALA A 22 27.17 -27.27 -18.99
N PRO A 23 25.87 -27.19 -18.67
CA PRO A 23 24.97 -26.32 -19.41
C PRO A 23 25.58 -24.93 -19.43
N ASN A 24 25.39 -24.19 -20.53
CA ASN A 24 25.83 -22.81 -20.69
C ASN A 24 25.30 -22.00 -19.45
N ASP A 25 26.13 -21.97 -18.44
CA ASP A 25 25.86 -21.19 -17.26
C ASP A 25 26.19 -19.74 -17.60
N ASN A 26 25.20 -19.02 -18.12
CA ASN A 26 25.26 -17.59 -18.38
C ASN A 26 25.31 -16.76 -17.07
N SER A 27 25.52 -17.42 -15.94
CA SER A 27 25.77 -16.73 -14.68
C SER A 27 27.14 -16.03 -14.71
N ALA A 28 27.28 -14.96 -13.95
CA ALA A 28 28.57 -14.27 -13.78
C ALA A 28 29.68 -15.23 -13.32
N ALA A 29 29.34 -16.25 -12.54
CA ALA A 29 30.27 -17.28 -12.11
C ALA A 29 30.69 -18.23 -13.27
N GLY A 30 29.74 -18.63 -14.11
CA GLY A 30 30.01 -19.44 -15.29
C GLY A 30 30.92 -18.71 -16.30
N MET A 31 30.65 -17.44 -16.53
CA MET A 31 31.46 -16.59 -17.38
C MET A 31 32.88 -16.34 -16.82
N THR A 32 33.00 -16.15 -15.51
CA THR A 32 34.32 -16.04 -14.85
C THR A 32 35.11 -17.33 -14.99
N ASN A 33 34.49 -18.49 -14.84
CA ASN A 33 35.13 -19.80 -15.02
C ASN A 33 35.55 -20.02 -16.48
N LEU A 34 34.69 -19.64 -17.45
CA LEU A 34 35.05 -19.71 -18.89
C LEU A 34 36.23 -18.81 -19.19
N PHE A 35 36.25 -17.59 -18.64
CA PHE A 35 37.36 -16.64 -18.79
C PHE A 35 38.65 -17.20 -18.22
N MET A 36 38.65 -17.76 -17.01
CA MET A 36 39.84 -18.37 -16.39
C MET A 36 40.37 -19.53 -17.24
N LYS A 37 39.51 -20.36 -17.83
CA LYS A 37 39.90 -21.41 -18.74
C LYS A 37 40.54 -20.87 -20.00
N LEU A 38 39.99 -19.81 -20.59
CA LEU A 38 40.55 -19.16 -21.79
C LEU A 38 41.89 -18.49 -21.48
N LEU A 39 42.03 -17.85 -20.33
CA LEU A 39 43.27 -17.19 -19.89
C LEU A 39 44.37 -18.23 -19.69
N VAL A 40 44.08 -19.35 -19.03
CA VAL A 40 45.03 -20.45 -18.87
C VAL A 40 45.43 -21.06 -20.23
N ALA A 41 44.48 -21.25 -21.12
CA ALA A 41 44.75 -21.77 -22.50
C ALA A 41 45.64 -20.78 -23.29
N GLN A 42 45.43 -19.48 -23.14
CA GLN A 42 46.26 -18.45 -23.79
C GLN A 42 47.69 -18.44 -23.25
N ILE A 43 47.87 -18.53 -21.92
CA ILE A 43 49.21 -18.60 -21.30
C ILE A 43 49.97 -19.84 -21.74
N GLN A 44 49.31 -20.95 -22.00
CA GLN A 44 49.92 -22.21 -22.42
C GLN A 44 50.31 -22.23 -23.89
N ASN A 45 49.63 -21.43 -24.77
CA ASN A 45 49.80 -21.48 -26.21
C ASN A 45 50.32 -20.20 -26.87
N GLN A 46 50.61 -19.11 -26.07
CA GLN A 46 51.05 -17.82 -26.63
C GLN A 46 52.58 -17.70 -26.69
N ASP A 47 53.08 -17.15 -27.80
CA ASP A 47 54.44 -16.70 -27.98
C ASP A 47 54.69 -15.43 -27.12
N PRO A 48 55.68 -15.41 -26.22
CA PRO A 48 55.89 -14.29 -25.26
C PRO A 48 56.28 -12.95 -25.92
N LEU A 49 56.48 -12.90 -27.26
CA LEU A 49 56.89 -11.72 -28.00
C LEU A 49 55.74 -10.90 -28.63
N ASN A 50 54.52 -11.42 -28.66
CA ASN A 50 53.33 -10.71 -29.20
C ASN A 50 52.05 -11.10 -28.40
N PRO A 51 51.79 -10.48 -27.24
CA PRO A 51 50.57 -10.73 -26.51
C PRO A 51 49.39 -10.10 -27.23
N THR A 52 48.51 -10.92 -27.83
CA THR A 52 47.23 -10.43 -28.36
C THR A 52 46.26 -10.10 -27.24
N ASP A 53 45.55 -9.00 -27.42
CA ASP A 53 44.68 -8.27 -26.47
C ASP A 53 43.68 -9.12 -25.68
N GLY A 54 44.12 -9.78 -24.64
CA GLY A 54 43.25 -10.31 -23.58
C GLY A 54 42.55 -9.25 -22.76
N THR A 55 43.06 -8.02 -22.72
CA THR A 55 42.54 -6.88 -21.97
C THR A 55 41.18 -6.38 -22.48
N GLU A 56 40.93 -6.44 -23.77
CA GLU A 56 39.65 -6.02 -24.36
C GLU A 56 38.52 -6.96 -23.94
N TYR A 57 38.77 -8.28 -23.95
CA TYR A 57 37.79 -9.25 -23.45
C TYR A 57 37.52 -9.14 -21.95
N VAL A 58 38.53 -8.80 -21.16
CA VAL A 58 38.35 -8.51 -19.70
C VAL A 58 37.42 -7.30 -19.50
N GLY A 59 37.62 -6.25 -20.31
CA GLY A 59 36.76 -5.07 -20.29
C GLY A 59 35.30 -5.39 -20.63
N GLN A 60 35.06 -6.19 -21.69
CA GLN A 60 33.73 -6.62 -22.07
C GLN A 60 33.08 -7.50 -20.97
N LEU A 61 33.83 -8.43 -20.38
CA LEU A 61 33.36 -9.27 -19.30
C LEU A 61 33.00 -8.45 -18.06
N ALA A 62 33.82 -7.45 -17.72
CA ALA A 62 33.54 -6.55 -16.59
C ALA A 62 32.24 -5.78 -16.81
N GLN A 63 31.99 -5.29 -18.05
CA GLN A 63 30.74 -4.63 -18.40
C GLN A 63 29.54 -5.60 -18.30
N LEU A 64 29.69 -6.82 -18.78
CA LEU A 64 28.62 -7.83 -18.71
C LEU A 64 28.30 -8.20 -17.25
N THR A 65 29.34 -8.36 -16.42
CA THR A 65 29.19 -8.62 -14.97
C THR A 65 28.50 -7.44 -14.27
N GLN A 66 28.79 -6.22 -14.70
CA GLN A 66 28.14 -5.02 -14.18
C GLN A 66 26.63 -5.01 -14.54
N VAL A 67 26.28 -5.34 -15.79
CA VAL A 67 24.88 -5.43 -16.23
C VAL A 67 24.15 -6.52 -15.45
N GLN A 68 24.75 -7.70 -15.31
CA GLN A 68 24.19 -8.80 -14.53
C GLN A 68 23.96 -8.42 -13.06
N SER A 69 24.89 -7.66 -12.48
CA SER A 69 24.77 -7.16 -11.11
C SER A 69 23.60 -6.17 -10.98
N MET A 70 23.39 -5.31 -11.99
CA MET A 70 22.26 -4.39 -12.05
C MET A 70 20.93 -5.14 -12.20
N GLU A 71 20.88 -6.18 -13.03
CA GLU A 71 19.70 -7.04 -13.17
C GLU A 71 19.35 -7.73 -11.85
N ASN A 72 20.34 -8.33 -11.18
CA ASN A 72 20.15 -8.96 -9.88
C ASN A 72 19.66 -7.95 -8.81
N MET A 73 20.20 -6.73 -8.84
CA MET A 73 19.75 -5.65 -7.97
C MET A 73 18.28 -5.25 -8.26
N THR A 74 17.90 -5.20 -9.55
CA THR A 74 16.52 -4.92 -9.96
C THR A 74 15.55 -6.00 -9.48
N VAL A 75 15.92 -7.28 -9.65
CA VAL A 75 15.12 -8.40 -9.13
C VAL A 75 15.05 -8.36 -7.59
N GLY A 76 16.16 -8.02 -6.93
CA GLY A 76 16.17 -7.82 -5.47
C GLY A 76 15.21 -6.72 -5.02
N MET A 77 15.18 -5.59 -5.72
CA MET A 77 14.24 -4.50 -5.44
C MET A 77 12.76 -4.91 -5.68
N GLN A 78 12.49 -5.66 -6.74
CA GLN A 78 11.14 -6.20 -6.98
C GLN A 78 10.68 -7.13 -5.85
N ASN A 79 11.57 -8.01 -5.37
CA ASN A 79 11.25 -8.89 -4.24
C ASN A 79 10.97 -8.12 -2.94
N ILE A 80 11.68 -7.01 -2.70
CA ILE A 80 11.40 -6.12 -1.57
C ILE A 80 10.00 -5.48 -1.73
N GLY A 81 9.63 -5.06 -2.95
CA GLY A 81 8.28 -4.57 -3.25
C GLY A 81 7.20 -5.57 -2.87
N VAL A 82 7.32 -6.81 -3.34
CA VAL A 82 6.38 -7.90 -3.01
C VAL A 82 6.32 -8.15 -1.49
N LEU A 83 7.46 -8.10 -0.80
CA LEU A 83 7.49 -8.27 0.66
C LEU A 83 6.73 -7.13 1.36
N MET A 84 6.91 -5.88 0.92
CA MET A 84 6.20 -4.72 1.45
C MET A 84 4.69 -4.83 1.23
N ASP A 85 4.26 -5.26 0.04
CA ASP A 85 2.84 -5.50 -0.27
C ASP A 85 2.24 -6.59 0.64
N ASN A 86 2.98 -7.66 0.90
CA ASN A 86 2.54 -8.71 1.82
C ASN A 86 2.41 -8.19 3.27
N LEU A 87 3.36 -7.37 3.75
CA LEU A 87 3.29 -6.76 5.07
C LEU A 87 2.12 -5.79 5.17
N GLN A 88 1.87 -4.99 4.14
CA GLN A 88 0.73 -4.09 4.07
C GLN A 88 -0.59 -4.87 4.09
N THR A 89 -0.68 -5.96 3.33
CA THR A 89 -1.84 -6.86 3.31
C THR A 89 -2.15 -7.43 4.69
N LEU A 90 -1.13 -7.93 5.40
CA LEU A 90 -1.29 -8.45 6.76
C LEU A 90 -1.72 -7.36 7.75
N SER A 91 -1.15 -6.16 7.62
CA SER A 91 -1.49 -5.02 8.47
C SER A 91 -2.93 -4.57 8.27
N THR A 92 -3.38 -4.50 7.01
CA THR A 92 -4.74 -4.05 6.69
C THR A 92 -5.82 -5.06 7.10
N GLY A 93 -5.51 -6.36 7.10
CA GLY A 93 -6.43 -7.38 7.59
C GLY A 93 -6.85 -7.17 9.06
N ASN A 94 -5.97 -6.61 9.88
CA ASN A 94 -6.24 -6.31 11.29
C ASN A 94 -7.16 -5.08 11.48
N LEU A 95 -7.45 -4.33 10.44
CA LEU A 95 -8.33 -3.15 10.53
C LEU A 95 -9.81 -3.50 10.52
N VAL A 96 -10.19 -4.70 10.08
CA VAL A 96 -11.60 -5.12 10.09
C VAL A 96 -12.13 -5.10 11.52
N GLY A 97 -13.23 -4.38 11.73
CA GLY A 97 -13.82 -4.15 13.06
C GLY A 97 -13.18 -3.02 13.86
N GLN A 98 -12.10 -2.39 13.38
CA GLN A 98 -11.47 -1.24 14.03
C GLN A 98 -12.13 0.06 13.58
N LYS A 99 -12.24 1.02 14.52
CA LYS A 99 -12.63 2.39 14.19
C LYS A 99 -11.43 3.15 13.66
N VAL A 100 -11.59 3.79 12.51
CA VAL A 100 -10.55 4.59 11.86
C VAL A 100 -11.10 5.98 11.54
N MET A 101 -10.21 6.96 11.37
CA MET A 101 -10.54 8.22 10.69
C MET A 101 -9.92 8.20 9.30
N VAL A 102 -10.68 8.71 8.34
CA VAL A 102 -10.23 8.79 6.94
C VAL A 102 -10.47 10.19 6.41
N GLN A 103 -9.50 10.70 5.67
CA GLN A 103 -9.66 11.97 4.97
C GLN A 103 -10.47 11.73 3.69
N THR A 104 -11.63 12.34 3.64
CA THR A 104 -12.52 12.23 2.47
C THR A 104 -13.46 13.43 2.39
N ASP A 105 -13.80 13.79 1.17
CA ASP A 105 -14.83 14.78 0.86
C ASP A 105 -16.16 14.13 0.49
N THR A 106 -16.27 12.81 0.59
CA THR A 106 -17.49 12.08 0.25
C THR A 106 -18.04 11.32 1.45
N LEU A 107 -19.36 11.27 1.53
CA LEU A 107 -20.13 10.54 2.53
C LEU A 107 -21.17 9.69 1.80
N GLN A 108 -21.20 8.40 2.07
CA GLN A 108 -22.24 7.49 1.57
C GLN A 108 -23.11 7.05 2.73
N THR A 109 -24.20 7.78 2.96
CA THR A 109 -25.09 7.50 4.08
C THR A 109 -26.17 6.48 3.73
N ASP A 110 -26.56 5.69 4.74
CA ASP A 110 -27.74 4.80 4.73
C ASP A 110 -29.03 5.53 5.19
N GLY A 111 -28.96 6.84 5.41
CA GLY A 111 -30.06 7.65 5.94
C GLY A 111 -30.35 7.45 7.43
N SER A 112 -29.57 6.63 8.13
CA SER A 112 -29.87 6.25 9.53
C SER A 112 -28.69 6.34 10.48
N THR A 113 -27.49 6.01 10.04
CA THR A 113 -26.28 5.93 10.86
C THR A 113 -25.59 7.28 10.96
N SER A 114 -25.41 7.79 12.18
CA SER A 114 -24.66 9.01 12.42
C SER A 114 -23.17 8.78 12.21
N VAL A 115 -22.50 9.75 11.60
CA VAL A 115 -21.08 9.73 11.30
C VAL A 115 -20.40 10.90 12.00
N ASP A 116 -19.37 10.60 12.79
CA ASP A 116 -18.55 11.62 13.43
C ASP A 116 -17.48 12.09 12.46
N GLY A 117 -17.28 13.38 12.38
CA GLY A 117 -16.28 14.01 11.57
C GLY A 117 -15.39 14.95 12.35
N ARG A 118 -14.28 15.30 11.74
CA ARG A 118 -13.33 16.30 12.22
C ARG A 118 -12.88 17.14 11.03
N LEU A 119 -12.72 18.43 11.26
CA LEU A 119 -12.10 19.33 10.30
C LEU A 119 -10.97 20.09 11.00
N THR A 120 -9.99 20.56 10.24
CA THR A 120 -8.87 21.31 10.79
C THR A 120 -8.85 22.70 10.17
N LEU A 121 -9.02 23.73 11.02
CA LEU A 121 -8.99 25.13 10.62
C LEU A 121 -7.58 25.70 10.81
N GLU A 122 -7.06 26.40 9.81
CA GLU A 122 -5.79 27.12 9.94
C GLU A 122 -5.97 28.41 10.77
N HIS A 123 -7.15 29.02 10.67
CA HIS A 123 -7.49 30.26 11.36
C HIS A 123 -8.82 30.15 12.09
N ALA A 124 -8.98 30.97 13.15
CA ALA A 124 -10.28 31.10 13.81
C ALA A 124 -11.31 31.71 12.86
N ALA A 125 -12.51 31.14 12.81
CA ALA A 125 -13.61 31.59 11.98
C ALA A 125 -14.86 31.87 12.80
N ASN A 126 -15.61 32.94 12.47
CA ASN A 126 -16.86 33.26 13.16
C ASN A 126 -18.01 32.39 12.66
N THR A 127 -17.92 31.94 11.42
CA THR A 127 -18.90 31.01 10.84
C THR A 127 -18.19 29.86 10.16
N VAL A 128 -18.53 28.65 10.60
CA VAL A 128 -18.06 27.41 9.98
C VAL A 128 -19.29 26.57 9.66
N THR A 129 -19.43 26.18 8.40
CA THR A 129 -20.56 25.39 7.93
C THR A 129 -20.05 24.24 7.07
N VAL A 130 -20.47 23.02 7.40
CA VAL A 130 -20.26 21.85 6.53
C VAL A 130 -21.47 21.73 5.61
N ILE A 131 -21.24 21.78 4.31
CA ILE A 131 -22.27 21.63 3.28
C ILE A 131 -22.21 20.20 2.74
N LEU A 132 -23.34 19.52 2.80
CA LEU A 132 -23.55 18.18 2.23
C LEU A 132 -24.38 18.35 0.95
N LYS A 133 -23.80 18.05 -0.20
CA LYS A 133 -24.43 18.15 -1.51
C LYS A 133 -24.72 16.78 -2.09
N ASP A 134 -25.97 16.50 -2.39
CA ASP A 134 -26.38 15.24 -3.03
C ASP A 134 -26.12 15.26 -4.55
N GLU A 135 -26.34 14.12 -5.21
CA GLU A 135 -26.15 13.99 -6.66
C GLU A 135 -27.14 14.84 -7.47
N SER A 136 -28.26 15.26 -6.89
CA SER A 136 -29.23 16.17 -7.53
C SER A 136 -28.83 17.64 -7.42
N GLY A 137 -27.77 17.94 -6.64
CA GLY A 137 -27.30 19.29 -6.37
C GLY A 137 -27.98 19.96 -5.17
N LYS A 138 -28.84 19.25 -4.43
CA LYS A 138 -29.47 19.78 -3.22
C LYS A 138 -28.43 19.83 -2.11
N GLU A 139 -28.38 20.95 -1.42
CA GLU A 139 -27.45 21.22 -0.34
C GLU A 139 -28.17 21.13 1.02
N THR A 140 -27.53 20.46 1.96
CA THR A 140 -27.92 20.42 3.37
C THR A 140 -26.75 20.94 4.20
N LYS A 141 -27.04 21.81 5.16
CA LYS A 141 -26.01 22.52 5.95
C LYS A 141 -25.95 21.97 7.36
N VAL A 142 -24.72 21.81 7.88
CA VAL A 142 -24.43 21.56 9.28
C VAL A 142 -23.67 22.79 9.80
N GLU A 143 -24.36 23.62 10.55
CA GLU A 143 -23.78 24.86 11.10
C GLU A 143 -23.03 24.56 12.39
N LEU A 144 -21.73 24.86 12.40
CA LEU A 144 -20.86 24.66 13.55
C LEU A 144 -20.64 25.98 14.32
N GLY A 145 -21.05 27.13 13.73
CA GLY A 145 -20.91 28.44 14.34
C GLY A 145 -19.46 28.91 14.44
N LYS A 146 -19.16 29.67 15.50
CA LYS A 146 -17.82 30.19 15.76
C LYS A 146 -16.89 29.06 16.23
N GLN A 147 -15.71 28.97 15.60
CA GLN A 147 -14.68 27.99 15.94
C GLN A 147 -13.31 28.67 16.01
N GLU A 148 -12.46 28.17 16.90
CA GLU A 148 -11.06 28.59 16.99
C GLU A 148 -10.21 27.79 15.97
N ALA A 149 -8.98 28.25 15.70
CA ALA A 149 -8.02 27.51 14.88
C ALA A 149 -7.70 26.16 15.51
N GLY A 150 -7.57 25.13 14.68
CA GLY A 150 -7.27 23.75 15.13
C GLY A 150 -8.35 22.75 14.74
N GLU A 151 -8.40 21.64 15.48
CA GLU A 151 -9.32 20.54 15.24
C GLU A 151 -10.73 20.86 15.77
N VAL A 152 -11.72 20.76 14.89
CA VAL A 152 -13.14 20.96 15.20
C VAL A 152 -13.90 19.68 14.90
N ASN A 153 -14.52 19.11 15.93
CA ASN A 153 -15.32 17.90 15.80
C ASN A 153 -16.77 18.25 15.45
N PHE A 154 -17.37 17.45 14.58
CA PHE A 154 -18.79 17.56 14.22
C PHE A 154 -19.40 16.19 14.04
N THR A 155 -20.73 16.12 14.01
CA THR A 155 -21.46 14.89 13.74
C THR A 155 -22.50 15.14 12.65
N VAL A 156 -22.55 14.27 11.67
CA VAL A 156 -23.60 14.24 10.65
C VAL A 156 -24.63 13.21 11.12
N ASP A 157 -25.80 13.67 11.53
CA ASP A 157 -26.96 12.81 11.80
C ASP A 157 -27.94 12.85 10.63
N PRO A 158 -27.97 11.79 9.80
CA PRO A 158 -28.84 11.77 8.63
C PRO A 158 -30.32 11.95 8.95
N LYS A 159 -30.79 11.41 10.09
CA LYS A 159 -32.20 11.51 10.49
C LYS A 159 -32.56 12.94 10.86
N ALA A 160 -31.72 13.59 11.67
CA ALA A 160 -31.94 14.98 12.10
C ALA A 160 -31.88 15.95 10.91
N LEU A 161 -31.01 15.67 9.93
CA LEU A 161 -30.80 16.50 8.75
C LEU A 161 -31.75 16.15 7.58
N GLY A 162 -32.54 15.09 7.69
CA GLY A 162 -33.43 14.61 6.65
C GLY A 162 -32.71 14.13 5.38
N LEU A 163 -31.48 13.60 5.57
CA LEU A 163 -30.70 13.01 4.48
C LEU A 163 -31.30 11.64 4.11
N LYS A 164 -31.35 11.39 2.82
CA LYS A 164 -31.75 10.07 2.28
C LYS A 164 -30.50 9.21 2.10
N GLU A 165 -30.72 7.92 1.96
CA GLU A 165 -29.67 7.02 1.49
C GLU A 165 -29.12 7.53 0.16
N GLY A 166 -27.79 7.61 0.06
CA GLY A 166 -27.11 8.09 -1.13
C GLY A 166 -25.71 8.65 -0.85
N LYS A 167 -25.09 9.11 -1.93
CA LYS A 167 -23.78 9.73 -1.91
C LYS A 167 -23.91 11.25 -1.81
N TYR A 168 -23.12 11.82 -0.93
CA TYR A 168 -23.04 13.27 -0.70
C TYR A 168 -21.59 13.72 -0.84
N THR A 169 -21.38 14.91 -1.39
CA THR A 169 -20.09 15.59 -1.35
C THR A 169 -20.10 16.59 -0.19
N MET A 170 -19.05 16.55 0.62
CA MET A 170 -18.88 17.45 1.77
C MET A 170 -17.93 18.59 1.40
N THR A 171 -18.30 19.80 1.78
CA THR A 171 -17.45 20.98 1.62
C THR A 171 -17.58 21.84 2.87
N VAL A 172 -16.47 22.37 3.36
CA VAL A 172 -16.48 23.35 4.47
C VAL A 172 -16.43 24.75 3.90
N VAL A 173 -17.29 25.61 4.44
CA VAL A 173 -17.33 27.05 4.12
C VAL A 173 -17.10 27.82 5.41
N THR A 174 -16.15 28.74 5.36
CA THR A 174 -15.80 29.64 6.49
C THR A 174 -15.89 31.09 6.04
N ASP A 175 -15.92 32.03 6.98
CA ASP A 175 -15.82 33.47 6.71
C ASP A 175 -14.36 33.96 6.56
N THR A 176 -13.39 33.04 6.57
CA THR A 176 -11.95 33.36 6.45
C THR A 176 -11.37 33.07 5.07
N ASP A 177 -12.21 32.75 4.07
CA ASP A 177 -11.79 32.40 2.70
C ASP A 177 -10.79 31.23 2.60
N GLU A 178 -10.74 30.35 3.59
CA GLU A 178 -10.00 29.09 3.51
C GLU A 178 -10.56 28.22 2.38
N GLN A 179 -9.75 28.03 1.33
CA GLN A 179 -10.23 27.38 0.09
C GLN A 179 -10.37 25.86 0.19
N LYS A 180 -9.65 25.22 1.12
CA LYS A 180 -9.73 23.76 1.33
C LYS A 180 -9.48 23.43 2.79
N VAL A 181 -10.55 23.29 3.55
CA VAL A 181 -10.48 22.76 4.90
C VAL A 181 -10.50 21.24 4.81
N PRO A 182 -9.47 20.52 5.29
CA PRO A 182 -9.46 19.06 5.30
C PRO A 182 -10.60 18.53 6.17
N ILE A 183 -11.35 17.56 5.64
CA ILE A 183 -12.42 16.88 6.34
C ILE A 183 -11.98 15.44 6.57
N GLU A 184 -12.13 14.98 7.79
CA GLU A 184 -11.94 13.60 8.18
C GLU A 184 -13.24 13.06 8.76
N VAL A 185 -13.56 11.82 8.45
CA VAL A 185 -14.73 11.13 9.00
C VAL A 185 -14.33 9.81 9.62
N SER A 186 -14.99 9.47 10.72
CA SER A 186 -14.71 8.25 11.45
C SER A 186 -15.75 7.17 11.15
N GLY A 187 -15.27 5.94 11.03
CA GLY A 187 -16.15 4.79 10.88
C GLY A 187 -15.44 3.49 11.21
N VAL A 188 -16.23 2.42 11.32
CA VAL A 188 -15.70 1.08 11.59
C VAL A 188 -15.48 0.37 10.26
N VAL A 189 -14.29 -0.17 10.05
CA VAL A 189 -13.96 -0.91 8.84
C VAL A 189 -14.77 -2.20 8.81
N ASN A 190 -15.60 -2.36 7.79
CA ASN A 190 -16.43 -3.55 7.59
C ASN A 190 -15.66 -4.67 6.86
N ASN A 191 -14.97 -4.31 5.79
CA ASN A 191 -14.09 -5.23 5.07
C ASN A 191 -12.93 -4.48 4.41
N VAL A 192 -11.93 -5.25 3.99
CA VAL A 192 -10.77 -4.79 3.23
C VAL A 192 -10.73 -5.55 1.92
N ARG A 193 -10.65 -4.83 0.81
CA ARG A 193 -10.48 -5.39 -0.52
C ARG A 193 -9.09 -5.10 -1.04
N ILE A 194 -8.38 -6.14 -1.44
CA ILE A 194 -7.05 -6.07 -2.02
C ILE A 194 -7.21 -6.38 -3.51
N PRO A 195 -7.08 -5.35 -4.37
CA PRO A 195 -7.21 -5.57 -5.81
C PRO A 195 -6.04 -6.38 -6.36
N VAL A 196 -6.34 -7.33 -7.26
CA VAL A 196 -5.32 -8.18 -7.91
C VAL A 196 -4.58 -7.48 -9.05
N ASP A 197 -5.05 -6.31 -9.46
CA ASP A 197 -4.48 -5.48 -10.53
C ASP A 197 -3.37 -4.53 -10.05
N GLY A 198 -3.00 -4.61 -8.76
CA GLY A 198 -1.99 -3.74 -8.14
C GLY A 198 -2.50 -2.34 -7.80
N SER A 199 -3.80 -2.08 -7.91
CA SER A 199 -4.39 -0.82 -7.43
C SER A 199 -4.40 -0.76 -5.89
N ALA A 200 -4.63 0.43 -5.34
CA ALA A 200 -4.59 0.65 -3.89
C ALA A 200 -5.59 -0.24 -3.14
N ILE A 201 -5.19 -0.71 -1.96
CA ILE A 201 -6.07 -1.41 -1.03
C ILE A 201 -7.22 -0.50 -0.63
N VAL A 202 -8.43 -1.05 -0.65
CA VAL A 202 -9.68 -0.31 -0.38
C VAL A 202 -10.33 -0.85 0.87
N LEU A 203 -10.73 0.07 1.74
CA LEU A 203 -11.49 -0.19 2.95
C LEU A 203 -12.96 0.15 2.70
N ASN A 204 -13.86 -0.76 3.01
CA ASN A 204 -15.28 -0.47 3.03
C ASN A 204 -15.69 -0.05 4.45
N ILE A 205 -16.20 1.16 4.57
CA ILE A 205 -16.60 1.75 5.84
C ILE A 205 -18.08 2.17 5.73
N PRO A 206 -19.00 1.51 6.44
CA PRO A 206 -20.41 1.88 6.45
C PRO A 206 -20.60 3.36 6.80
N GLY A 207 -21.44 4.05 6.05
CA GLY A 207 -21.69 5.48 6.21
C GLY A 207 -20.68 6.39 5.49
N ILE A 208 -19.55 5.85 4.99
CA ILE A 208 -18.53 6.61 4.27
C ILE A 208 -18.38 6.08 2.84
N GLY A 209 -18.41 4.75 2.69
CA GLY A 209 -18.20 4.06 1.42
C GLY A 209 -16.83 3.40 1.32
N ASP A 210 -16.38 3.24 0.08
CA ASP A 210 -15.09 2.65 -0.24
C ASP A 210 -14.00 3.72 -0.22
N VAL A 211 -12.99 3.54 0.64
CA VAL A 211 -11.91 4.52 0.86
C VAL A 211 -10.55 3.83 0.66
N PRO A 212 -9.62 4.44 -0.10
CA PRO A 212 -8.25 3.94 -0.18
C PRO A 212 -7.58 3.89 1.20
N TYR A 213 -6.82 2.82 1.47
CA TYR A 213 -6.07 2.65 2.73
C TYR A 213 -5.19 3.87 3.09
N LEU A 214 -4.59 4.50 2.08
CA LEU A 214 -3.69 5.65 2.27
C LEU A 214 -4.42 6.92 2.75
N GLN A 215 -5.74 6.93 2.76
CA GLN A 215 -6.53 8.05 3.28
C GLN A 215 -6.85 7.91 4.78
N ILE A 216 -6.40 6.85 5.43
CA ILE A 216 -6.50 6.73 6.89
C ILE A 216 -5.55 7.75 7.52
N THR A 217 -6.12 8.58 8.39
CA THR A 217 -5.36 9.59 9.16
C THR A 217 -5.17 9.20 10.60
N GLN A 218 -6.06 8.34 11.13
CA GLN A 218 -5.99 7.90 12.52
C GLN A 218 -6.57 6.48 12.69
N PHE A 219 -5.93 5.69 13.54
CA PHE A 219 -6.38 4.38 13.99
C PHE A 219 -6.90 4.45 15.42
N GLY A 220 -7.98 3.72 15.70
CA GLY A 220 -8.57 3.64 17.03
C GLY A 220 -9.60 4.74 17.31
N GLN A 221 -10.07 4.79 18.56
CA GLN A 221 -11.11 5.75 18.96
C GLN A 221 -10.54 7.16 19.13
N THR A 222 -11.21 8.14 18.55
CA THR A 222 -10.99 9.55 18.93
C THR A 222 -11.39 9.69 20.40
N GLN A 223 -10.46 10.05 21.27
CA GLN A 223 -10.83 10.45 22.64
C GLN A 223 -11.55 11.80 22.53
N SER A 224 -12.85 11.78 22.70
CA SER A 224 -13.61 13.01 22.94
C SER A 224 -13.09 13.58 24.26
N ASN A 225 -12.29 14.64 24.20
CA ASN A 225 -12.00 15.47 25.35
C ASN A 225 -13.32 16.15 25.75
N THR A 226 -14.11 15.45 26.54
CA THR A 226 -15.20 16.06 27.29
C THR A 226 -14.55 16.94 28.34
N ASN A 227 -14.24 18.19 28.00
CA ASN A 227 -14.00 19.24 28.96
C ASN A 227 -15.31 19.48 29.72
N THR A 228 -15.54 18.63 30.70
CA THR A 228 -16.57 18.88 31.71
C THR A 228 -16.11 20.10 32.49
N SER A 229 -16.54 21.26 32.05
CA SER A 229 -16.48 22.48 32.85
C SER A 229 -17.28 22.21 34.12
N LYS A 230 -16.57 21.76 35.15
CA LYS A 230 -17.11 21.64 36.51
C LYS A 230 -17.40 23.05 37.00
N LYS A 231 -18.66 23.51 36.78
CA LYS A 231 -19.18 24.73 37.36
C LYS A 231 -19.16 24.54 38.87
N LEU A 232 -18.15 25.08 39.56
CA LEU A 232 -18.16 25.23 41.00
C LEU A 232 -19.28 26.19 41.35
N MET A 233 -20.32 25.64 41.95
CA MET A 233 -21.26 26.41 42.79
C MET A 233 -20.58 26.65 44.15
N SER A 234 -20.39 27.87 44.49
CA SER A 234 -20.29 28.38 45.84
C SER A 234 -20.92 29.78 45.88
#